data_f0cc4a7a85f55c9979def3006ef1ed40
#
_entry.id   f0cc4a7a85f55c9979def3006ef1ed40
#
_cell.length_a   1.000
_cell.length_b   1.000
_cell.length_c   1.000
_cell.angle_alpha   90.00
_cell.angle_beta   90.00
_cell.angle_gamma   90.00
#
_symmetry.space_group_name_H-M   'P 1'
#
loop_
_entity.id
_entity.type
_entity.pdbx_description
1 polymer ?
#
loop_
_entity_poly.entity_id
_entity_poly.type
_entity_poly.pdbx_seq_one_letter_code
_entity_poly.pdbx_strand_id
1 'polypeptide(L)'
;EESYFFKMSKYSDRLLQYYEDNPGFIQPESRKKEMINNFIKPGLEDLAVTRTTFDWGIPVNADPKHVVYVWIDALSNYITALGYDPDLGGFDQQPDQFKKYWPADIHMVGKEIVRFHTIYWPIMLMALDLPLPKRIYGHGWLLMKDGKMSKSKGNVVYPEFLVDEYGLDPLRYYFVREVPFGSDGVFTPEDFINRINYDLANDLGNLVNRTVSMINKYFDGKVPAYVGPVTDYDEPLAKLAEETIQDYKKKMDDLQFNRAVSSVWNLISRTNKYIDQTEPWLLAKDESKQKELASVMTHLVLSLRVVANLLQPILIESSGKILDQLGLSKLGEQDWKDLHFDVDLAGVQVASKGQPIFPRLDLDQEVAKIKKAMAEGKGKSKAGEEAKEKWEPEKIPLSLDRDEIDFDQFMKVEIRAAEVIDVEPVAKSDKLLKFRLDAGDEGGNRQIVSGLREFYPDYKELVGKKVAIVANLKARKMVGEISQGMILSAEDRQGSLTVAELPSEIENGADLS
;
A
#
# COMPACT_ATOMS: atom_id res chain seq x y z
N GLU A 1 -17.41 15.32 -26.64
CA GLU A 1 -15.96 15.16 -26.79
C GLU A 1 -15.66 14.31 -28.02
N GLU A 2 -14.76 14.74 -28.88
CA GLU A 2 -14.25 13.95 -29.99
C GLU A 2 -13.15 13.00 -29.46
N SER A 3 -13.18 11.69 -29.86
CA SER A 3 -12.21 10.70 -29.38
C SER A 3 -11.93 9.66 -30.45
N TYR A 4 -10.72 9.13 -30.46
CA TYR A 4 -10.42 7.91 -31.19
C TYR A 4 -10.86 6.70 -30.40
N PHE A 5 -11.40 5.68 -31.10
CA PHE A 5 -11.91 4.47 -30.48
C PHE A 5 -11.11 3.25 -30.91
N PHE A 6 -10.67 2.48 -29.93
CA PHE A 6 -10.12 1.15 -30.15
C PHE A 6 -11.25 0.12 -30.20
N LYS A 7 -11.35 -0.60 -31.34
CA LYS A 7 -12.44 -1.56 -31.60
C LYS A 7 -12.27 -2.84 -30.79
N MET A 8 -12.50 -2.76 -29.48
CA MET A 8 -12.46 -3.90 -28.58
C MET A 8 -13.52 -4.95 -28.90
N SER A 9 -14.65 -4.54 -29.44
CA SER A 9 -15.75 -5.41 -29.86
C SER A 9 -15.30 -6.52 -30.81
N LYS A 10 -14.28 -6.30 -31.65
CA LYS A 10 -13.72 -7.32 -32.55
C LYS A 10 -13.03 -8.48 -31.84
N TYR A 11 -12.65 -8.31 -30.59
CA TYR A 11 -11.89 -9.28 -29.79
C TYR A 11 -12.76 -10.04 -28.80
N SER A 12 -14.05 -9.74 -28.70
CA SER A 12 -14.96 -10.30 -27.70
C SER A 12 -14.97 -11.82 -27.69
N ASP A 13 -15.20 -12.43 -28.86
CA ASP A 13 -15.26 -13.88 -28.99
C ASP A 13 -13.90 -14.55 -28.70
N ARG A 14 -12.81 -13.94 -29.22
CA ARG A 14 -11.44 -14.44 -28.98
C ARG A 14 -11.09 -14.38 -27.48
N LEU A 15 -11.50 -13.32 -26.78
CA LEU A 15 -11.26 -13.17 -25.35
C LEU A 15 -12.07 -14.19 -24.55
N LEU A 16 -13.35 -14.39 -24.89
CA LEU A 16 -14.21 -15.37 -24.21
C LEU A 16 -13.68 -16.79 -24.40
N GLN A 17 -13.29 -17.15 -25.62
CA GLN A 17 -12.67 -18.45 -25.92
C GLN A 17 -11.39 -18.64 -25.10
N TYR A 18 -10.54 -17.59 -24.99
CA TYR A 18 -9.33 -17.66 -24.18
C TYR A 18 -9.63 -17.94 -22.70
N TYR A 19 -10.72 -17.36 -22.14
CA TYR A 19 -11.12 -17.65 -20.76
C TYR A 19 -11.64 -19.07 -20.56
N GLU A 20 -12.26 -19.65 -21.58
CA GLU A 20 -12.72 -21.05 -21.57
C GLU A 20 -11.54 -22.02 -21.62
N ASP A 21 -10.58 -21.76 -22.51
CA ASP A 21 -9.38 -22.57 -22.69
C ASP A 21 -8.42 -22.45 -21.49
N ASN A 22 -8.47 -21.32 -20.76
CA ASN A 22 -7.61 -21.02 -19.61
C ASN A 22 -8.44 -20.72 -18.34
N PRO A 23 -9.05 -21.74 -17.71
CA PRO A 23 -9.99 -21.53 -16.61
C PRO A 23 -9.37 -20.84 -15.38
N GLY A 24 -8.05 -20.97 -15.20
CA GLY A 24 -7.29 -20.32 -14.11
C GLY A 24 -6.80 -18.91 -14.41
N PHE A 25 -7.09 -18.35 -15.58
CA PHE A 25 -6.58 -17.04 -15.99
C PHE A 25 -7.05 -15.90 -15.09
N ILE A 26 -8.34 -15.87 -14.69
CA ILE A 26 -8.89 -14.86 -13.79
C ILE A 26 -9.22 -15.50 -12.44
N GLN A 27 -8.65 -14.96 -11.38
CA GLN A 27 -8.87 -15.40 -10.02
C GLN A 27 -9.20 -14.20 -9.10
N PRO A 28 -10.02 -14.41 -8.06
CA PRO A 28 -10.84 -15.60 -7.79
C PRO A 28 -11.97 -15.78 -8.83
N GLU A 29 -12.57 -16.95 -8.85
CA GLU A 29 -13.62 -17.33 -9.81
C GLU A 29 -14.82 -16.37 -9.82
N SER A 30 -15.13 -15.73 -8.70
CA SER A 30 -16.16 -14.70 -8.61
C SER A 30 -15.88 -13.52 -9.54
N ARG A 31 -14.61 -13.12 -9.70
CA ARG A 31 -14.21 -12.03 -10.60
C ARG A 31 -14.33 -12.44 -12.06
N LYS A 32 -13.98 -13.69 -12.39
CA LYS A 32 -14.19 -14.23 -13.75
C LYS A 32 -15.67 -14.15 -14.15
N LYS A 33 -16.56 -14.62 -13.27
CA LYS A 33 -18.01 -14.58 -13.50
C LYS A 33 -18.53 -13.15 -13.65
N GLU A 34 -18.05 -12.22 -12.82
CA GLU A 34 -18.40 -10.81 -12.90
C GLU A 34 -18.01 -10.21 -14.25
N MET A 35 -16.78 -10.42 -14.71
CA MET A 35 -16.28 -9.89 -15.98
C MET A 35 -17.06 -10.45 -17.18
N ILE A 36 -17.31 -11.75 -17.21
CA ILE A 36 -18.07 -12.40 -18.28
C ILE A 36 -19.51 -11.90 -18.32
N ASN A 37 -20.20 -11.91 -17.18
CA ASN A 37 -21.64 -11.63 -17.16
C ASN A 37 -21.97 -10.16 -17.31
N ASN A 38 -21.14 -9.27 -16.74
CA ASN A 38 -21.44 -7.84 -16.71
C ASN A 38 -20.86 -7.07 -17.90
N PHE A 39 -19.80 -7.59 -18.55
CA PHE A 39 -19.09 -6.82 -19.57
C PHE A 39 -18.97 -7.54 -20.92
N ILE A 40 -18.76 -8.88 -20.96
CA ILE A 40 -18.54 -9.59 -22.21
C ILE A 40 -19.85 -10.04 -22.83
N LYS A 41 -20.70 -10.75 -22.08
CA LYS A 41 -21.98 -11.27 -22.59
C LYS A 41 -22.96 -10.20 -23.07
N PRO A 42 -23.07 -9.01 -22.44
CA PRO A 42 -23.92 -7.94 -22.96
C PRO A 42 -23.40 -7.31 -24.26
N GLY A 43 -22.16 -7.62 -24.65
CA GLY A 43 -21.42 -7.03 -25.77
C GLY A 43 -20.38 -6.04 -25.29
N LEU A 44 -19.13 -6.19 -25.77
CA LEU A 44 -18.08 -5.22 -25.45
C LEU A 44 -18.28 -3.95 -26.26
N GLU A 45 -18.27 -2.82 -25.56
CA GLU A 45 -18.20 -1.50 -26.19
C GLU A 45 -16.77 -1.17 -26.61
N ASP A 46 -16.62 -0.40 -27.68
CA ASP A 46 -15.33 0.11 -28.12
C ASP A 46 -14.80 1.14 -27.13
N LEU A 47 -13.51 1.15 -26.91
CA LEU A 47 -12.86 1.99 -25.89
C LEU A 47 -12.39 3.31 -26.49
N ALA A 48 -12.87 4.43 -25.96
CA ALA A 48 -12.30 5.75 -26.24
C ALA A 48 -10.88 5.85 -25.66
N VAL A 49 -9.87 5.95 -26.57
CA VAL A 49 -8.44 5.88 -26.20
C VAL A 49 -7.75 7.22 -26.18
N THR A 50 -8.48 8.30 -26.45
CA THR A 50 -7.96 9.69 -26.40
C THR A 50 -8.92 10.64 -25.70
N ARG A 51 -8.43 11.81 -25.30
CA ARG A 51 -9.19 12.91 -24.70
C ARG A 51 -8.81 14.23 -25.35
N THR A 52 -9.76 15.17 -25.41
CA THR A 52 -9.59 16.52 -25.92
C THR A 52 -10.04 17.61 -24.95
N THR A 53 -10.49 17.24 -23.75
CA THR A 53 -11.00 18.15 -22.71
C THR A 53 -9.90 18.84 -21.89
N PHE A 54 -8.65 18.41 -22.04
CA PHE A 54 -7.47 18.97 -21.37
C PHE A 54 -6.23 18.67 -22.22
N ASP A 55 -5.19 19.51 -22.07
CA ASP A 55 -3.95 19.43 -22.84
C ASP A 55 -2.82 18.69 -22.12
N TRP A 56 -2.98 18.42 -20.80
CA TRP A 56 -1.97 17.73 -20.03
C TRP A 56 -2.01 16.22 -20.31
N GLY A 57 -0.91 15.67 -20.77
CA GLY A 57 -0.78 14.23 -21.06
C GLY A 57 0.16 13.95 -22.24
N ILE A 58 0.15 12.70 -22.71
CA ILE A 58 0.93 12.25 -23.86
C ILE A 58 0.16 12.64 -25.13
N PRO A 59 0.68 13.56 -25.98
CA PRO A 59 -0.02 13.95 -27.20
C PRO A 59 -0.03 12.80 -28.22
N VAL A 60 -1.09 12.73 -29.00
CA VAL A 60 -1.18 11.79 -30.13
C VAL A 60 -0.42 12.41 -31.32
N ASN A 61 0.67 11.76 -31.77
CA ASN A 61 1.54 12.29 -32.83
C ASN A 61 0.78 12.65 -34.12
N ALA A 62 -0.23 11.88 -34.51
CA ALA A 62 -1.03 12.09 -35.70
C ALA A 62 -2.06 13.23 -35.57
N ASP A 63 -2.47 13.56 -34.34
CA ASP A 63 -3.44 14.62 -34.03
C ASP A 63 -3.16 15.21 -32.65
N PRO A 64 -2.28 16.23 -32.55
CA PRO A 64 -1.80 16.75 -31.27
C PRO A 64 -2.84 17.43 -30.40
N LYS A 65 -4.07 17.68 -30.88
CA LYS A 65 -5.18 18.14 -30.04
C LYS A 65 -5.72 17.05 -29.11
N HIS A 66 -5.33 15.80 -29.34
CA HIS A 66 -5.69 14.64 -28.52
C HIS A 66 -4.55 14.24 -27.59
N VAL A 67 -4.87 13.90 -26.35
CA VAL A 67 -3.96 13.23 -25.42
C VAL A 67 -4.38 11.78 -25.22
N VAL A 68 -3.41 10.90 -25.00
CA VAL A 68 -3.64 9.47 -24.80
C VAL A 68 -4.42 9.23 -23.50
N TYR A 69 -5.41 8.35 -23.53
CA TYR A 69 -6.17 7.94 -22.34
C TYR A 69 -5.28 7.19 -21.34
N VAL A 70 -5.34 7.60 -20.09
CA VAL A 70 -4.47 7.12 -18.99
C VAL A 70 -4.33 5.59 -18.89
N TRP A 71 -5.37 4.81 -19.21
CA TRP A 71 -5.27 3.35 -19.13
C TRP A 71 -4.50 2.71 -20.27
N ILE A 72 -4.34 3.39 -21.40
CA ILE A 72 -3.44 2.93 -22.46
C ILE A 72 -1.99 3.03 -21.98
N ASP A 73 -1.61 4.17 -21.42
CA ASP A 73 -0.30 4.40 -20.82
C ASP A 73 -0.04 3.45 -19.64
N ALA A 74 -0.95 3.42 -18.67
CA ALA A 74 -0.82 2.60 -17.46
C ALA A 74 -0.68 1.10 -17.73
N LEU A 75 -1.40 0.55 -18.73
CA LEU A 75 -1.32 -0.87 -19.05
C LEU A 75 -0.09 -1.21 -19.90
N SER A 76 0.28 -0.35 -20.87
CA SER A 76 1.48 -0.56 -21.68
C SER A 76 2.77 -0.53 -20.88
N ASN A 77 2.77 0.13 -19.71
CA ASN A 77 3.92 0.17 -18.80
C ASN A 77 4.48 -1.23 -18.46
N TYR A 78 3.63 -2.26 -18.35
CA TYR A 78 4.09 -3.64 -18.06
C TYR A 78 5.06 -4.20 -19.11
N ILE A 79 4.90 -3.83 -20.37
CA ILE A 79 5.78 -4.29 -21.44
C ILE A 79 6.89 -3.28 -21.73
N THR A 80 6.62 -1.98 -21.66
CA THR A 80 7.65 -0.96 -21.89
C THR A 80 8.76 -1.00 -20.86
N ALA A 81 8.43 -1.26 -19.59
CA ALA A 81 9.42 -1.43 -18.51
C ALA A 81 10.36 -2.62 -18.74
N LEU A 82 9.94 -3.61 -19.52
CA LEU A 82 10.76 -4.77 -19.90
C LEU A 82 11.53 -4.56 -21.20
N GLY A 83 11.40 -3.39 -21.85
CA GLY A 83 12.09 -3.06 -23.08
C GLY A 83 11.38 -3.57 -24.35
N TYR A 84 10.05 -3.69 -24.33
CA TYR A 84 9.28 -3.96 -25.55
C TYR A 84 9.53 -2.88 -26.59
N ASP A 85 9.85 -3.31 -27.79
CA ASP A 85 10.09 -2.45 -28.95
C ASP A 85 9.05 -2.73 -30.04
N PRO A 86 8.13 -1.78 -30.33
CA PRO A 86 7.10 -1.97 -31.33
C PRO A 86 7.62 -2.11 -32.75
N ASP A 87 8.86 -1.66 -33.03
CA ASP A 87 9.46 -1.71 -34.35
C ASP A 87 10.09 -3.08 -34.68
N LEU A 88 10.28 -3.95 -33.68
CA LEU A 88 10.91 -5.26 -33.86
C LEU A 88 9.93 -6.38 -34.25
N GLY A 89 8.64 -6.13 -34.30
CA GLY A 89 7.63 -7.13 -34.61
C GLY A 89 7.17 -7.95 -33.40
N GLY A 90 6.73 -9.23 -33.64
CA GLY A 90 6.13 -10.08 -32.60
C GLY A 90 7.09 -10.54 -31.51
N PHE A 91 6.60 -11.38 -30.61
CA PHE A 91 7.29 -11.80 -29.38
C PHE A 91 8.71 -12.33 -29.60
N ASP A 92 8.92 -13.16 -30.62
CA ASP A 92 10.21 -13.83 -30.86
C ASP A 92 11.33 -12.87 -31.25
N GLN A 93 11.00 -11.71 -31.82
CA GLN A 93 11.96 -10.67 -32.24
C GLN A 93 12.31 -9.70 -31.11
N GLN A 94 11.62 -9.76 -30.00
CA GLN A 94 11.82 -8.86 -28.88
C GLN A 94 13.16 -9.13 -28.15
N PRO A 95 13.69 -8.12 -27.39
CA PRO A 95 14.91 -8.27 -26.61
C PRO A 95 14.87 -9.43 -25.63
N ASP A 96 16.02 -10.01 -25.32
CA ASP A 96 16.13 -11.17 -24.39
C ASP A 96 15.59 -10.86 -23.00
N GLN A 97 15.75 -9.63 -22.51
CA GLN A 97 15.18 -9.19 -21.24
C GLN A 97 13.65 -9.27 -21.25
N PHE A 98 13.02 -8.80 -22.35
CA PHE A 98 11.57 -8.91 -22.52
C PHE A 98 11.13 -10.36 -22.53
N LYS A 99 11.73 -11.19 -23.39
CA LYS A 99 11.40 -12.63 -23.50
C LYS A 99 11.60 -13.40 -22.21
N LYS A 100 12.54 -12.98 -21.37
CA LYS A 100 12.81 -13.62 -20.06
C LYS A 100 11.70 -13.39 -19.05
N TYR A 101 11.10 -12.19 -19.03
CA TYR A 101 10.14 -11.80 -18.00
C TYR A 101 8.70 -11.73 -18.50
N TRP A 102 8.48 -11.71 -19.81
CA TRP A 102 7.15 -11.76 -20.40
C TRP A 102 6.89 -13.13 -21.04
N PRO A 103 5.69 -13.72 -20.92
CA PRO A 103 4.52 -13.20 -20.17
C PRO A 103 4.69 -13.29 -18.66
N ALA A 104 4.09 -12.33 -17.95
CA ALA A 104 4.05 -12.32 -16.50
C ALA A 104 3.37 -13.59 -15.96
N ASP A 105 3.90 -14.16 -14.88
CA ASP A 105 3.27 -15.31 -14.21
C ASP A 105 1.95 -14.91 -13.54
N ILE A 106 1.93 -13.72 -12.92
CA ILE A 106 0.74 -13.19 -12.23
C ILE A 106 0.72 -11.66 -12.35
N HIS A 107 -0.42 -11.09 -12.75
CA HIS A 107 -0.79 -9.71 -12.43
C HIS A 107 -1.63 -9.71 -11.17
N MET A 108 -1.10 -9.16 -10.09
CA MET A 108 -1.78 -9.06 -8.81
C MET A 108 -2.30 -7.63 -8.63
N VAL A 109 -3.63 -7.47 -8.63
CA VAL A 109 -4.27 -6.16 -8.72
C VAL A 109 -5.43 -6.03 -7.73
N GLY A 110 -5.76 -4.80 -7.34
CA GLY A 110 -6.98 -4.54 -6.57
C GLY A 110 -8.24 -4.86 -7.38
N LYS A 111 -9.29 -5.27 -6.72
CA LYS A 111 -10.55 -5.66 -7.39
C LYS A 111 -11.15 -4.55 -8.25
N GLU A 112 -10.89 -3.28 -7.92
CA GLU A 112 -11.39 -2.10 -8.64
C GLU A 112 -10.81 -1.94 -10.03
N ILE A 113 -9.63 -2.50 -10.29
CA ILE A 113 -8.95 -2.41 -11.59
C ILE A 113 -8.91 -3.76 -12.34
N VAL A 114 -9.60 -4.78 -11.84
CA VAL A 114 -9.67 -6.11 -12.49
C VAL A 114 -10.19 -6.00 -13.91
N ARG A 115 -11.21 -5.16 -14.18
CA ARG A 115 -11.75 -4.97 -15.54
C ARG A 115 -10.66 -4.53 -16.53
N PHE A 116 -9.81 -3.61 -16.17
CA PHE A 116 -8.74 -3.11 -17.02
C PHE A 116 -7.70 -4.19 -17.34
N HIS A 117 -7.39 -5.04 -16.37
CA HIS A 117 -6.39 -6.09 -16.51
C HIS A 117 -6.91 -7.37 -17.16
N THR A 118 -8.22 -7.63 -17.06
CA THR A 118 -8.81 -8.85 -17.61
C THR A 118 -9.45 -8.64 -18.97
N ILE A 119 -9.88 -7.43 -19.30
CA ILE A 119 -10.55 -7.11 -20.58
C ILE A 119 -9.65 -6.24 -21.45
N TYR A 120 -9.31 -5.01 -21.01
CA TYR A 120 -8.60 -4.07 -21.86
C TYR A 120 -7.19 -4.55 -22.17
N TRP A 121 -6.43 -4.92 -21.14
CA TRP A 121 -5.06 -5.37 -21.29
C TRP A 121 -4.90 -6.64 -22.17
N PRO A 122 -5.65 -7.72 -21.96
CA PRO A 122 -5.61 -8.86 -22.86
C PRO A 122 -5.94 -8.50 -24.31
N ILE A 123 -6.94 -7.65 -24.55
CA ILE A 123 -7.30 -7.22 -25.89
C ILE A 123 -6.19 -6.38 -26.53
N MET A 124 -5.54 -5.49 -25.78
CA MET A 124 -4.37 -4.74 -26.27
C MET A 124 -3.24 -5.69 -26.68
N LEU A 125 -2.93 -6.68 -25.83
CA LEU A 125 -1.91 -7.70 -26.13
C LEU A 125 -2.29 -8.57 -27.34
N MET A 126 -3.56 -8.94 -27.46
CA MET A 126 -4.05 -9.67 -28.65
C MET A 126 -3.92 -8.85 -29.93
N ALA A 127 -4.09 -7.52 -29.84
CA ALA A 127 -3.93 -6.61 -30.97
C ALA A 127 -2.45 -6.43 -31.36
N LEU A 128 -1.54 -6.56 -30.42
CA LEU A 128 -0.09 -6.51 -30.63
C LEU A 128 0.52 -7.88 -30.99
N ASP A 129 -0.32 -8.93 -31.05
CA ASP A 129 0.09 -10.32 -31.25
C ASP A 129 1.13 -10.81 -30.20
N LEU A 130 0.94 -10.38 -28.95
CA LEU A 130 1.77 -10.75 -27.82
C LEU A 130 1.08 -11.80 -26.93
N PRO A 131 1.85 -12.69 -26.28
CA PRO A 131 1.29 -13.63 -25.31
C PRO A 131 0.68 -12.89 -24.10
N LEU A 132 -0.41 -13.45 -23.56
CA LEU A 132 -1.08 -12.90 -22.41
C LEU A 132 -0.39 -13.34 -21.10
N PRO A 133 -0.54 -12.58 -19.98
CA PRO A 133 -0.14 -13.04 -18.65
C PRO A 133 -0.74 -14.41 -18.33
N LYS A 134 -0.06 -15.21 -17.52
CA LYS A 134 -0.58 -16.55 -17.17
C LYS A 134 -1.78 -16.49 -16.23
N ARG A 135 -1.79 -15.53 -15.29
CA ARG A 135 -2.88 -15.32 -14.31
C ARG A 135 -3.08 -13.84 -13.99
N ILE A 136 -4.32 -13.47 -13.71
CA ILE A 136 -4.70 -12.18 -13.15
C ILE A 136 -5.48 -12.45 -11.86
N TYR A 137 -4.97 -11.94 -10.74
CA TYR A 137 -5.57 -12.12 -9.44
C TYR A 137 -6.08 -10.80 -8.87
N GLY A 138 -7.40 -10.71 -8.68
CA GLY A 138 -8.05 -9.54 -8.08
C GLY A 138 -8.22 -9.70 -6.58
N HIS A 139 -7.38 -9.03 -5.76
CA HIS A 139 -7.52 -9.05 -4.32
C HIS A 139 -8.59 -8.06 -3.84
N GLY A 140 -9.14 -8.32 -2.64
CA GLY A 140 -10.13 -7.46 -1.99
C GLY A 140 -9.51 -6.21 -1.34
N TRP A 141 -10.37 -5.39 -0.77
CA TRP A 141 -9.97 -4.22 0.01
C TRP A 141 -9.75 -4.56 1.48
N LEU A 142 -8.87 -3.80 2.10
CA LEU A 142 -8.80 -3.74 3.56
C LEU A 142 -9.76 -2.64 4.04
N LEU A 143 -10.75 -3.05 4.80
CA LEU A 143 -11.79 -2.18 5.34
C LEU A 143 -11.61 -2.02 6.85
N MET A 144 -12.22 -0.99 7.39
CA MET A 144 -12.47 -0.85 8.81
C MET A 144 -13.88 -1.36 9.14
N LYS A 145 -14.16 -1.58 10.41
CA LYS A 145 -15.49 -2.04 10.85
C LYS A 145 -16.63 -1.09 10.41
N ASP A 146 -16.35 0.19 10.26
CA ASP A 146 -17.26 1.25 9.80
C ASP A 146 -17.14 1.54 8.29
N GLY A 147 -16.47 0.67 7.52
CA GLY A 147 -16.35 0.75 6.06
C GLY A 147 -14.97 1.17 5.55
N LYS A 148 -14.92 1.98 4.49
CA LYS A 148 -13.66 2.40 3.88
C LYS A 148 -12.84 3.29 4.81
N MET A 149 -11.51 3.12 4.76
CA MET A 149 -10.57 4.01 5.43
C MET A 149 -10.67 5.42 4.85
N SER A 150 -10.66 6.42 5.75
CA SER A 150 -10.67 7.84 5.36
C SER A 150 -9.89 8.66 6.39
N LYS A 151 -8.97 9.50 5.91
CA LYS A 151 -8.22 10.43 6.78
C LYS A 151 -9.16 11.37 7.55
N SER A 152 -10.23 11.84 6.90
CA SER A 152 -11.22 12.74 7.53
C SER A 152 -12.04 12.07 8.63
N LYS A 153 -12.17 10.73 8.60
CA LYS A 153 -12.85 9.97 9.66
C LYS A 153 -11.92 9.56 10.80
N GLY A 154 -10.60 9.74 10.65
CA GLY A 154 -9.62 9.29 11.64
C GLY A 154 -9.59 7.77 11.84
N ASN A 155 -9.96 6.98 10.81
CA ASN A 155 -10.01 5.52 10.86
C ASN A 155 -8.97 4.86 9.93
N VAL A 156 -7.89 5.57 9.61
CA VAL A 156 -6.81 5.03 8.78
C VAL A 156 -5.83 4.24 9.66
N VAL A 157 -5.51 3.02 9.23
CA VAL A 157 -4.44 2.23 9.83
C VAL A 157 -3.12 2.62 9.17
N TYR A 158 -2.13 2.93 9.98
CA TYR A 158 -0.78 3.29 9.55
C TYR A 158 0.15 2.08 9.76
N PRO A 159 0.55 1.38 8.69
CA PRO A 159 1.41 0.22 8.80
C PRO A 159 2.73 0.50 9.49
N GLU A 160 3.33 1.67 9.25
CA GLU A 160 4.58 2.12 9.84
C GLU A 160 4.48 2.16 11.37
N PHE A 161 3.41 2.74 11.90
CA PHE A 161 3.16 2.76 13.34
C PHE A 161 3.06 1.34 13.92
N LEU A 162 2.35 0.44 13.23
CA LEU A 162 2.19 -0.94 13.71
C LEU A 162 3.52 -1.71 13.67
N VAL A 163 4.35 -1.46 12.64
CA VAL A 163 5.70 -2.05 12.54
C VAL A 163 6.62 -1.54 13.65
N ASP A 164 6.63 -0.24 13.91
CA ASP A 164 7.49 0.38 14.94
C ASP A 164 7.14 -0.11 16.35
N GLU A 165 5.85 -0.33 16.63
CA GLU A 165 5.39 -0.70 17.97
C GLU A 165 5.38 -2.21 18.21
N TYR A 166 5.05 -3.01 17.19
CA TYR A 166 4.82 -4.45 17.35
C TYR A 166 5.79 -5.32 16.52
N GLY A 167 6.58 -4.71 15.63
CA GLY A 167 7.46 -5.39 14.71
C GLY A 167 6.81 -5.75 13.37
N LEU A 168 7.65 -6.04 12.38
CA LEU A 168 7.22 -6.34 11.02
C LEU A 168 6.44 -7.66 10.92
N ASP A 169 6.94 -8.71 11.58
CA ASP A 169 6.41 -10.06 11.47
C ASP A 169 4.98 -10.20 11.98
N PRO A 170 4.57 -9.64 13.13
CA PRO A 170 3.18 -9.67 13.59
C PRO A 170 2.21 -9.02 12.60
N LEU A 171 2.61 -7.91 11.96
CA LEU A 171 1.78 -7.24 10.97
C LEU A 171 1.62 -8.09 9.71
N ARG A 172 2.72 -8.66 9.17
CA ARG A 172 2.69 -9.57 8.02
C ARG A 172 1.85 -10.80 8.29
N TYR A 173 2.04 -11.40 9.47
CA TYR A 173 1.25 -12.55 9.92
C TYR A 173 -0.24 -12.24 9.97
N TYR A 174 -0.61 -11.12 10.58
CA TYR A 174 -2.01 -10.71 10.68
C TYR A 174 -2.67 -10.59 9.30
N PHE A 175 -2.05 -9.88 8.36
CA PHE A 175 -2.62 -9.71 7.03
C PHE A 175 -2.76 -11.03 6.27
N VAL A 176 -1.76 -11.89 6.35
CA VAL A 176 -1.80 -13.18 5.66
C VAL A 176 -2.81 -14.14 6.31
N ARG A 177 -2.96 -14.08 7.62
CA ARG A 177 -3.79 -14.99 8.42
C ARG A 177 -5.25 -14.58 8.44
N GLU A 178 -5.54 -13.30 8.67
CA GLU A 178 -6.87 -12.81 8.98
C GLU A 178 -7.59 -12.24 7.76
N VAL A 179 -6.86 -11.63 6.83
CA VAL A 179 -7.45 -11.05 5.63
C VAL A 179 -7.58 -12.11 4.55
N PRO A 180 -8.81 -12.52 4.16
CA PRO A 180 -9.01 -13.52 3.12
C PRO A 180 -8.51 -12.97 1.78
N PHE A 181 -7.46 -13.58 1.21
CA PHE A 181 -6.94 -13.14 -0.08
C PHE A 181 -7.96 -13.40 -1.19
N GLY A 182 -8.35 -12.36 -1.92
CA GLY A 182 -9.40 -12.41 -2.95
C GLY A 182 -10.77 -11.89 -2.49
N SER A 183 -10.95 -11.63 -1.22
CA SER A 183 -12.15 -11.02 -0.63
C SER A 183 -11.78 -9.79 0.21
N ASP A 184 -12.76 -8.96 0.53
CA ASP A 184 -12.53 -7.84 1.45
C ASP A 184 -12.23 -8.38 2.85
N GLY A 185 -11.25 -7.78 3.51
CA GLY A 185 -10.93 -8.04 4.90
C GLY A 185 -11.26 -6.85 5.78
N VAL A 186 -11.53 -7.10 7.05
CA VAL A 186 -11.78 -6.04 8.03
C VAL A 186 -10.64 -6.04 9.05
N PHE A 187 -9.98 -4.89 9.19
CA PHE A 187 -9.00 -4.68 10.24
C PHE A 187 -9.69 -4.20 11.51
N THR A 188 -9.36 -4.82 12.64
CA THR A 188 -9.67 -4.29 13.97
C THR A 188 -8.42 -4.34 14.85
N PRO A 189 -8.16 -3.32 15.67
CA PRO A 189 -7.06 -3.35 16.64
C PRO A 189 -7.16 -4.55 17.59
N GLU A 190 -8.37 -4.91 17.97
CA GLU A 190 -8.66 -6.04 18.86
C GLU A 190 -8.20 -7.37 18.26
N ASP A 191 -8.55 -7.63 17.00
CA ASP A 191 -8.15 -8.87 16.32
C ASP A 191 -6.64 -8.92 16.09
N PHE A 192 -6.02 -7.77 15.76
CA PHE A 192 -4.58 -7.67 15.59
C PHE A 192 -3.82 -8.06 16.87
N ILE A 193 -4.16 -7.47 18.01
CA ILE A 193 -3.53 -7.80 19.29
C ILE A 193 -3.83 -9.23 19.73
N ASN A 194 -5.05 -9.71 19.53
CA ASN A 194 -5.43 -11.09 19.83
C ASN A 194 -4.61 -12.10 19.03
N ARG A 195 -4.36 -11.85 17.72
CA ARG A 195 -3.51 -12.73 16.90
C ARG A 195 -2.07 -12.78 17.41
N ILE A 196 -1.52 -11.65 17.84
CA ILE A 196 -0.20 -11.63 18.48
C ILE A 196 -0.18 -12.48 19.75
N ASN A 197 -1.17 -12.29 20.62
CA ASN A 197 -1.21 -12.95 21.90
C ASN A 197 -1.48 -14.47 21.80
N TYR A 198 -2.49 -14.87 21.02
CA TYR A 198 -2.90 -16.27 20.95
C TYR A 198 -2.02 -17.07 20.00
N ASP A 199 -1.90 -16.62 18.76
CA ASP A 199 -1.21 -17.42 17.74
C ASP A 199 0.33 -17.31 17.92
N LEU A 200 0.87 -16.09 17.98
CA LEU A 200 2.32 -15.90 17.98
C LEU A 200 2.97 -16.10 19.34
N ALA A 201 2.46 -15.48 20.40
CA ALA A 201 3.07 -15.59 21.72
C ALA A 201 2.71 -16.90 22.43
N ASN A 202 1.41 -17.26 22.47
CA ASN A 202 0.96 -18.46 23.16
C ASN A 202 1.27 -19.75 22.41
N ASP A 203 0.80 -19.87 21.15
CA ASP A 203 0.91 -21.15 20.45
C ASP A 203 2.34 -21.41 20.00
N LEU A 204 2.93 -20.48 19.21
CA LEU A 204 4.25 -20.65 18.62
C LEU A 204 5.38 -20.32 19.62
N GLY A 205 5.35 -19.14 20.23
CA GLY A 205 6.42 -18.67 21.11
C GLY A 205 6.59 -19.54 22.34
N ASN A 206 5.48 -19.95 22.95
CA ASN A 206 5.51 -20.86 24.10
C ASN A 206 6.00 -22.27 23.72
N LEU A 207 5.64 -22.78 22.53
CA LEU A 207 6.12 -24.08 22.05
C LEU A 207 7.66 -24.07 21.89
N VAL A 208 8.22 -23.02 21.28
CA VAL A 208 9.67 -22.87 21.15
C VAL A 208 10.35 -22.82 22.52
N ASN A 209 9.85 -21.98 23.42
CA ASN A 209 10.43 -21.83 24.76
C ASN A 209 10.36 -23.12 25.58
N ARG A 210 9.23 -23.83 25.55
CA ARG A 210 9.06 -25.14 26.23
C ARG A 210 10.04 -26.16 25.69
N THR A 211 10.19 -26.26 24.36
CA THR A 211 11.09 -27.22 23.70
C THR A 211 12.55 -26.96 24.10
N VAL A 212 13.03 -25.72 23.94
CA VAL A 212 14.39 -25.33 24.32
C VAL A 212 14.65 -25.59 25.81
N SER A 213 13.69 -25.26 26.68
CA SER A 213 13.81 -25.46 28.13
C SER A 213 13.88 -26.94 28.50
N MET A 214 13.08 -27.80 27.86
CA MET A 214 13.10 -29.25 28.11
C MET A 214 14.38 -29.93 27.63
N ILE A 215 14.91 -29.54 26.47
CA ILE A 215 16.19 -30.05 25.96
C ILE A 215 17.33 -29.64 26.88
N ASN A 216 17.37 -28.39 27.34
CA ASN A 216 18.37 -27.96 28.32
C ASN A 216 18.27 -28.77 29.63
N LYS A 217 17.05 -29.01 30.09
CA LYS A 217 16.82 -29.69 31.37
C LYS A 217 17.11 -31.19 31.34
N TYR A 218 16.82 -31.88 30.23
CA TYR A 218 16.84 -33.34 30.17
C TYR A 218 18.01 -33.90 29.38
N PHE A 219 18.64 -33.08 28.49
CA PHE A 219 19.68 -33.49 27.61
C PHE A 219 20.87 -32.50 27.54
N ASP A 220 21.09 -31.73 28.59
CA ASP A 220 22.21 -30.75 28.70
C ASP A 220 22.32 -29.81 27.50
N GLY A 221 21.17 -29.43 26.94
CA GLY A 221 21.06 -28.51 25.80
C GLY A 221 21.37 -29.16 24.44
N LYS A 222 21.61 -30.45 24.35
CA LYS A 222 21.88 -31.15 23.08
C LYS A 222 20.65 -31.92 22.61
N VAL A 223 20.30 -31.78 21.35
CA VAL A 223 19.28 -32.60 20.73
C VAL A 223 19.72 -34.06 20.76
N PRO A 224 18.91 -34.98 21.33
CA PRO A 224 19.26 -36.40 21.37
C PRO A 224 19.25 -37.00 19.96
N ALA A 225 19.93 -38.17 19.81
CA ALA A 225 19.88 -38.93 18.58
C ALA A 225 18.46 -39.42 18.28
N TYR A 226 18.07 -39.36 17.01
CA TYR A 226 16.78 -39.87 16.57
C TYR A 226 16.77 -41.41 16.68
N VAL A 227 15.83 -41.92 17.46
CA VAL A 227 15.70 -43.36 17.72
C VAL A 227 14.53 -44.00 16.99
N GLY A 228 13.88 -43.26 16.09
CA GLY A 228 12.66 -43.66 15.39
C GLY A 228 11.41 -43.37 16.20
N PRO A 229 10.22 -43.71 15.67
CA PRO A 229 8.97 -43.62 16.41
C PRO A 229 8.98 -44.65 17.56
N VAL A 230 8.78 -44.18 18.80
CA VAL A 230 8.78 -45.00 20.01
C VAL A 230 7.44 -44.88 20.74
N THR A 231 6.81 -43.71 20.72
CA THR A 231 5.48 -43.52 21.30
C THR A 231 4.41 -43.63 20.22
N ASP A 232 3.17 -43.95 20.62
CA ASP A 232 2.00 -44.03 19.71
C ASP A 232 1.67 -42.69 19.04
N TYR A 233 2.28 -41.58 19.50
CA TYR A 233 2.02 -40.23 19.02
C TYR A 233 3.09 -39.72 18.01
N ASP A 234 4.23 -40.40 17.89
CA ASP A 234 5.40 -39.97 17.09
C ASP A 234 5.10 -40.04 15.60
N GLU A 235 4.69 -41.20 15.09
CA GLU A 235 4.39 -41.40 13.67
C GLU A 235 3.24 -40.50 13.17
N PRO A 236 2.12 -40.30 13.91
CA PRO A 236 1.09 -39.36 13.51
C PRO A 236 1.58 -37.90 13.42
N LEU A 237 2.49 -37.47 14.31
CA LEU A 237 3.07 -36.13 14.25
C LEU A 237 4.01 -35.96 13.04
N ALA A 238 4.91 -36.92 12.81
CA ALA A 238 5.83 -36.92 11.67
C ALA A 238 5.06 -36.89 10.33
N LYS A 239 4.05 -37.73 10.21
CA LYS A 239 3.15 -37.78 9.03
C LYS A 239 2.44 -36.45 8.81
N LEU A 240 1.88 -35.84 9.86
CA LEU A 240 1.24 -34.53 9.74
C LEU A 240 2.23 -33.44 9.29
N ALA A 241 3.47 -33.48 9.77
CA ALA A 241 4.48 -32.51 9.34
C ALA A 241 4.79 -32.62 7.84
N GLU A 242 4.95 -33.85 7.33
CA GLU A 242 5.15 -34.09 5.89
C GLU A 242 3.93 -33.66 5.05
N GLU A 243 2.73 -34.02 5.49
CA GLU A 243 1.48 -33.59 4.85
C GLU A 243 1.37 -32.06 4.85
N THR A 244 1.77 -31.38 5.94
CA THR A 244 1.77 -29.94 6.06
C THR A 244 2.73 -29.28 5.05
N ILE A 245 3.92 -29.83 4.84
CA ILE A 245 4.87 -29.32 3.86
C ILE A 245 4.25 -29.33 2.46
N GLN A 246 3.65 -30.44 2.06
CA GLN A 246 3.06 -30.57 0.71
C GLN A 246 1.81 -29.69 0.56
N ASP A 247 0.94 -29.68 1.54
CA ASP A 247 -0.29 -28.89 1.55
C ASP A 247 0.00 -27.38 1.55
N TYR A 248 1.01 -26.94 2.31
CA TYR A 248 1.46 -25.56 2.32
C TYR A 248 1.97 -25.11 0.95
N LYS A 249 2.88 -25.89 0.32
CA LYS A 249 3.41 -25.60 -1.02
C LYS A 249 2.27 -25.41 -2.02
N LYS A 250 1.36 -26.37 -2.09
CA LYS A 250 0.21 -26.31 -2.99
C LYS A 250 -0.67 -25.08 -2.75
N LYS A 251 -0.99 -24.78 -1.49
CA LYS A 251 -1.83 -23.63 -1.15
C LYS A 251 -1.16 -22.29 -1.47
N MET A 252 0.17 -22.20 -1.27
CA MET A 252 0.93 -20.99 -1.65
C MET A 252 0.93 -20.79 -3.17
N ASP A 253 1.14 -21.85 -3.97
CA ASP A 253 1.07 -21.79 -5.43
C ASP A 253 -0.33 -21.41 -5.94
N ASP A 254 -1.36 -21.85 -5.23
CA ASP A 254 -2.75 -21.51 -5.50
C ASP A 254 -3.19 -20.14 -4.92
N LEU A 255 -2.27 -19.37 -4.34
CA LEU A 255 -2.51 -18.07 -3.69
C LEU A 255 -3.53 -18.13 -2.54
N GLN A 256 -3.65 -19.29 -1.87
CA GLN A 256 -4.51 -19.50 -0.72
C GLN A 256 -3.75 -19.27 0.61
N PHE A 257 -3.15 -18.12 0.75
CA PHE A 257 -2.18 -17.79 1.81
C PHE A 257 -2.70 -18.05 3.22
N ASN A 258 -3.92 -17.61 3.54
CA ASN A 258 -4.51 -17.83 4.87
C ASN A 258 -4.72 -19.32 5.18
N ARG A 259 -5.04 -20.13 4.16
CA ARG A 259 -5.18 -21.59 4.30
C ARG A 259 -3.82 -22.27 4.44
N ALA A 260 -2.81 -21.80 3.73
CA ALA A 260 -1.43 -22.28 3.86
C ALA A 260 -0.93 -22.06 5.29
N VAL A 261 -1.09 -20.85 5.84
CA VAL A 261 -0.74 -20.54 7.24
C VAL A 261 -1.56 -21.37 8.21
N SER A 262 -2.85 -21.60 7.95
CA SER A 262 -3.68 -22.47 8.81
C SER A 262 -3.16 -23.90 8.89
N SER A 263 -2.60 -24.44 7.81
CA SER A 263 -2.00 -25.79 7.83
C SER A 263 -0.79 -25.84 8.77
N VAL A 264 0.05 -24.79 8.77
CA VAL A 264 1.18 -24.69 9.71
C VAL A 264 0.69 -24.58 11.15
N TRP A 265 -0.38 -23.80 11.41
CA TRP A 265 -0.95 -23.69 12.76
C TRP A 265 -1.58 -25.00 13.25
N ASN A 266 -2.12 -25.83 12.34
CA ASN A 266 -2.55 -27.19 12.70
C ASN A 266 -1.37 -28.05 13.19
N LEU A 267 -0.19 -27.94 12.54
CA LEU A 267 1.01 -28.62 12.99
C LEU A 267 1.49 -28.08 14.35
N ILE A 268 1.51 -26.75 14.54
CA ILE A 268 1.86 -26.12 15.84
C ILE A 268 0.94 -26.62 16.95
N SER A 269 -0.38 -26.58 16.73
CA SER A 269 -1.38 -27.03 17.71
C SER A 269 -1.23 -28.52 18.02
N ARG A 270 -0.97 -29.35 16.99
CA ARG A 270 -0.72 -30.77 17.17
C ARG A 270 0.57 -31.03 17.95
N THR A 271 1.62 -30.24 17.71
CA THR A 271 2.88 -30.34 18.43
C THR A 271 2.74 -29.92 19.90
N ASN A 272 1.96 -28.88 20.20
CA ASN A 272 1.63 -28.53 21.60
C ASN A 272 0.87 -29.66 22.28
N LYS A 273 -0.16 -30.23 21.61
CA LYS A 273 -0.92 -31.37 22.15
C LYS A 273 -0.03 -32.61 22.32
N TYR A 274 0.95 -32.81 21.46
CA TYR A 274 1.90 -33.92 21.57
C TYR A 274 2.72 -33.87 22.89
N ILE A 275 3.15 -32.66 23.31
CA ILE A 275 3.80 -32.48 24.61
C ILE A 275 2.88 -32.92 25.76
N ASP A 276 1.61 -32.53 25.68
CA ASP A 276 0.65 -32.83 26.76
C ASP A 276 0.28 -34.32 26.77
N GLN A 277 0.27 -35.02 25.62
CA GLN A 277 -0.02 -36.45 25.51
C GLN A 277 1.16 -37.34 25.90
N THR A 278 2.39 -36.88 25.63
CA THR A 278 3.60 -37.68 25.93
C THR A 278 4.15 -37.42 27.32
N GLU A 279 3.69 -36.34 27.99
CA GLU A 279 4.07 -35.96 29.36
C GLU A 279 5.59 -36.10 29.64
N PRO A 280 6.49 -35.43 28.89
CA PRO A 280 7.93 -35.61 28.98
C PRO A 280 8.50 -35.41 30.38
N TRP A 281 7.82 -34.64 31.24
CA TRP A 281 8.18 -34.48 32.66
C TRP A 281 7.96 -35.75 33.50
N LEU A 282 7.09 -36.67 33.06
CA LEU A 282 6.91 -38.01 33.68
C LEU A 282 7.94 -38.99 33.09
N LEU A 283 8.15 -38.98 31.76
CA LEU A 283 9.17 -39.80 31.11
C LEU A 283 10.57 -39.55 31.70
N ALA A 284 10.91 -38.30 31.99
CA ALA A 284 12.18 -37.93 32.58
C ALA A 284 12.43 -38.46 34.02
N LYS A 285 11.42 -38.93 34.70
CA LYS A 285 11.53 -39.52 36.06
C LYS A 285 11.83 -41.03 36.04
N ASP A 286 11.72 -41.67 34.88
CA ASP A 286 11.85 -43.11 34.71
C ASP A 286 13.03 -43.40 33.77
N GLU A 287 14.14 -43.91 34.31
CA GLU A 287 15.35 -44.22 33.55
C GLU A 287 15.08 -45.26 32.43
N SER A 288 14.08 -46.13 32.56
CA SER A 288 13.71 -47.08 31.52
C SER A 288 13.05 -46.45 30.30
N LYS A 289 12.58 -45.19 30.42
CA LYS A 289 11.86 -44.44 29.39
C LYS A 289 12.71 -43.36 28.68
N GLN A 290 14.03 -43.49 28.77
CA GLN A 290 14.90 -42.50 28.15
C GLN A 290 14.82 -42.50 26.61
N LYS A 291 14.45 -43.62 25.97
CA LYS A 291 14.25 -43.70 24.53
C LYS A 291 12.99 -42.91 24.08
N GLU A 292 11.90 -43.08 24.85
CA GLU A 292 10.66 -42.33 24.63
C GLU A 292 10.91 -40.82 24.80
N LEU A 293 11.61 -40.43 25.86
CA LEU A 293 11.94 -39.03 26.10
C LEU A 293 12.83 -38.46 24.98
N ALA A 294 13.82 -39.21 24.52
CA ALA A 294 14.68 -38.80 23.39
C ALA A 294 13.88 -38.62 22.09
N SER A 295 12.98 -39.60 21.80
CA SER A 295 12.09 -39.49 20.63
C SER A 295 11.20 -38.25 20.71
N VAL A 296 10.60 -37.98 21.87
CA VAL A 296 9.75 -36.80 22.07
C VAL A 296 10.51 -35.50 21.83
N MET A 297 11.72 -35.36 22.41
CA MET A 297 12.51 -34.13 22.22
C MET A 297 12.90 -33.92 20.75
N THR A 298 13.30 -35.00 20.06
CA THR A 298 13.67 -34.92 18.64
C THR A 298 12.49 -34.53 17.77
N HIS A 299 11.31 -35.14 17.98
CA HIS A 299 10.10 -34.81 17.24
C HIS A 299 9.67 -33.34 17.43
N LEU A 300 9.85 -32.78 18.64
CA LEU A 300 9.57 -31.36 18.89
C LEU A 300 10.49 -30.43 18.08
N VAL A 301 11.79 -30.72 18.05
CA VAL A 301 12.75 -29.91 17.26
C VAL A 301 12.49 -30.03 15.77
N LEU A 302 12.26 -31.26 15.27
CA LEU A 302 11.94 -31.49 13.86
C LEU A 302 10.66 -30.77 13.43
N SER A 303 9.61 -30.82 14.26
CA SER A 303 8.36 -30.08 13.98
C SER A 303 8.58 -28.57 13.94
N LEU A 304 9.31 -28.00 14.89
CA LEU A 304 9.61 -26.57 14.94
C LEU A 304 10.53 -26.13 13.78
N ARG A 305 11.47 -26.99 13.35
CA ARG A 305 12.28 -26.76 12.15
C ARG A 305 11.38 -26.64 10.91
N VAL A 306 10.45 -27.56 10.72
CA VAL A 306 9.48 -27.50 9.61
C VAL A 306 8.65 -26.22 9.70
N VAL A 307 8.10 -25.89 10.86
CA VAL A 307 7.31 -24.70 11.11
C VAL A 307 8.08 -23.43 10.77
N ALA A 308 9.32 -23.28 11.27
CA ALA A 308 10.16 -22.12 11.03
C ALA A 308 10.48 -21.92 9.54
N ASN A 309 10.81 -23.01 8.82
CA ASN A 309 11.07 -22.93 7.38
C ASN A 309 9.81 -22.54 6.58
N LEU A 310 8.65 -23.13 6.87
CA LEU A 310 7.40 -22.81 6.17
C LEU A 310 6.93 -21.37 6.46
N LEU A 311 7.19 -20.83 7.64
CA LEU A 311 6.81 -19.47 8.00
C LEU A 311 7.81 -18.39 7.57
N GLN A 312 8.99 -18.75 7.10
CA GLN A 312 10.05 -17.80 6.71
C GLN A 312 9.59 -16.72 5.72
N PRO A 313 8.76 -17.00 4.70
CA PRO A 313 8.26 -15.95 3.80
C PRO A 313 7.32 -14.93 4.45
N ILE A 314 6.81 -15.24 5.65
CA ILE A 314 5.82 -14.43 6.38
C ILE A 314 6.45 -13.82 7.62
N LEU A 315 7.07 -14.64 8.47
CA LEU A 315 7.80 -14.25 9.68
C LEU A 315 9.30 -14.14 9.36
N ILE A 316 9.69 -13.08 8.65
CA ILE A 316 11.02 -12.92 8.05
C ILE A 316 12.13 -12.97 9.11
N GLU A 317 11.94 -12.25 10.23
CA GLU A 317 12.92 -12.19 11.31
C GLU A 317 12.72 -13.30 12.35
N SER A 318 11.47 -13.58 12.68
CA SER A 318 11.13 -14.50 13.77
C SER A 318 11.44 -15.94 13.44
N SER A 319 11.33 -16.35 12.16
CA SER A 319 11.74 -17.67 11.71
C SER A 319 13.24 -17.92 11.93
N GLY A 320 14.09 -16.93 11.62
CA GLY A 320 15.51 -16.97 11.94
C GLY A 320 15.76 -17.10 13.44
N LYS A 321 15.08 -16.31 14.27
CA LYS A 321 15.18 -16.36 15.73
C LYS A 321 14.76 -17.73 16.30
N ILE A 322 13.77 -18.39 15.69
CA ILE A 322 13.37 -19.76 16.07
C ILE A 322 14.51 -20.73 15.75
N LEU A 323 15.04 -20.70 14.52
CA LEU A 323 16.15 -21.57 14.11
C LEU A 323 17.40 -21.34 14.94
N ASP A 324 17.74 -20.10 15.30
CA ASP A 324 18.85 -19.76 16.19
C ASP A 324 18.67 -20.39 17.58
N GLN A 325 17.50 -20.29 18.17
CA GLN A 325 17.22 -20.90 19.48
C GLN A 325 17.26 -22.42 19.45
N LEU A 326 16.95 -23.04 18.31
CA LEU A 326 17.07 -24.49 18.10
C LEU A 326 18.48 -24.92 17.70
N GLY A 327 19.42 -23.98 17.49
CA GLY A 327 20.79 -24.27 17.05
C GLY A 327 20.90 -24.64 15.57
N LEU A 328 19.92 -24.28 14.75
CA LEU A 328 19.77 -24.73 13.36
C LEU A 328 20.15 -23.69 12.29
N SER A 329 20.44 -22.45 12.67
CA SER A 329 20.79 -21.36 11.73
C SER A 329 22.02 -21.65 10.85
N LYS A 330 22.92 -22.53 11.30
CA LYS A 330 24.13 -22.91 10.55
C LYS A 330 23.92 -24.05 9.55
N LEU A 331 22.74 -24.68 9.51
CA LEU A 331 22.45 -25.80 8.60
C LEU A 331 22.17 -25.38 7.15
N GLY A 332 22.37 -24.10 6.85
CA GLY A 332 22.21 -23.54 5.51
C GLY A 332 20.74 -23.19 5.19
N GLU A 333 20.59 -22.38 4.16
CA GLU A 333 19.29 -22.14 3.53
C GLU A 333 18.84 -23.46 2.90
N GLN A 334 17.91 -24.15 3.53
CA GLN A 334 17.33 -25.33 2.92
C GLN A 334 16.47 -24.89 1.75
N ASP A 335 16.79 -25.42 0.56
CA ASP A 335 15.87 -25.31 -0.56
C ASP A 335 14.52 -25.92 -0.13
N TRP A 336 13.45 -25.18 -0.35
CA TRP A 336 12.09 -25.64 -0.08
C TRP A 336 11.74 -26.99 -0.73
N LYS A 337 12.44 -27.35 -1.81
CA LYS A 337 12.30 -28.65 -2.47
C LYS A 337 12.75 -29.81 -1.60
N ASP A 338 13.76 -29.57 -0.77
CA ASP A 338 14.39 -30.58 0.07
C ASP A 338 13.90 -30.56 1.53
N LEU A 339 12.91 -29.70 1.85
CA LEU A 339 12.34 -29.67 3.18
C LEU A 339 11.52 -30.95 3.44
N HIS A 340 11.93 -31.71 4.41
CA HIS A 340 11.28 -32.94 4.90
C HIS A 340 11.42 -33.03 6.43
N PHE A 341 10.61 -33.87 7.08
CA PHE A 341 10.62 -33.98 8.53
C PHE A 341 11.86 -34.70 9.06
N ASP A 342 12.22 -35.84 8.47
CA ASP A 342 13.24 -36.75 8.96
C ASP A 342 14.65 -36.27 8.59
N VAL A 343 15.30 -35.59 9.55
CA VAL A 343 16.69 -35.10 9.43
C VAL A 343 17.42 -35.43 10.72
N ASP A 344 18.66 -35.91 10.60
CA ASP A 344 19.52 -36.15 11.76
C ASP A 344 20.01 -34.81 12.37
N LEU A 345 19.54 -34.54 13.59
CA LEU A 345 19.91 -33.38 14.39
C LEU A 345 20.66 -33.76 15.66
N ALA A 346 21.17 -34.98 15.77
CA ALA A 346 21.89 -35.47 16.94
C ALA A 346 23.05 -34.56 17.34
N GLY A 347 23.10 -34.17 18.61
CA GLY A 347 24.17 -33.33 19.17
C GLY A 347 24.06 -31.83 18.84
N VAL A 348 23.07 -31.37 18.08
CA VAL A 348 22.82 -29.93 17.87
C VAL A 348 22.60 -29.27 19.21
N GLN A 349 23.33 -28.17 19.47
CA GLN A 349 23.26 -27.42 20.71
C GLN A 349 22.17 -26.34 20.58
N VAL A 350 21.10 -26.44 21.37
CA VAL A 350 20.07 -25.40 21.45
C VAL A 350 20.57 -24.22 22.30
N ALA A 351 19.91 -23.07 22.21
CA ALA A 351 20.23 -21.92 23.05
C ALA A 351 20.14 -22.31 24.55
N SER A 352 21.08 -21.83 25.35
CA SER A 352 21.18 -22.14 26.80
C SER A 352 19.95 -21.67 27.58
N LYS A 353 19.25 -20.68 27.07
CA LYS A 353 17.99 -20.15 27.62
C LYS A 353 17.08 -19.69 26.48
N GLY A 354 15.84 -20.17 26.49
CA GLY A 354 14.83 -19.67 25.58
C GLY A 354 14.58 -18.17 25.78
N GLN A 355 14.47 -17.45 24.68
CA GLN A 355 14.11 -16.02 24.66
C GLN A 355 12.71 -15.88 24.10
N PRO A 356 11.84 -15.06 24.72
CA PRO A 356 10.54 -14.76 24.13
C PRO A 356 10.70 -14.15 22.73
N ILE A 357 10.10 -14.76 21.71
CA ILE A 357 10.13 -14.25 20.33
C ILE A 357 9.06 -13.17 20.17
N PHE A 358 7.91 -13.41 20.76
CA PHE A 358 6.78 -12.48 20.74
C PHE A 358 6.40 -12.14 22.19
N PRO A 359 6.32 -10.84 22.54
CA PRO A 359 5.86 -10.44 23.87
C PRO A 359 4.35 -10.68 24.00
N ARG A 360 3.91 -10.96 25.22
CA ARG A 360 2.49 -10.92 25.55
C ARG A 360 2.06 -9.50 25.82
N LEU A 361 1.01 -9.06 25.16
CA LEU A 361 0.52 -7.69 25.14
C LEU A 361 -0.75 -7.54 26.00
N ASP A 362 -0.92 -6.40 26.67
CA ASP A 362 -2.18 -6.05 27.32
C ASP A 362 -3.17 -5.57 26.27
N LEU A 363 -4.29 -6.30 26.11
CA LEU A 363 -5.26 -6.05 25.06
C LEU A 363 -5.84 -4.63 25.11
N ASP A 364 -6.29 -4.19 26.28
CA ASP A 364 -7.01 -2.93 26.43
C ASP A 364 -6.09 -1.73 26.22
N GLN A 365 -4.87 -1.80 26.75
CA GLN A 365 -3.86 -0.75 26.60
C GLN A 365 -3.42 -0.62 25.14
N GLU A 366 -3.12 -1.73 24.47
CA GLU A 366 -2.61 -1.68 23.09
C GLU A 366 -3.71 -1.29 22.09
N VAL A 367 -4.93 -1.75 22.29
CA VAL A 367 -6.09 -1.32 21.49
C VAL A 367 -6.32 0.18 21.64
N ALA A 368 -6.26 0.73 22.86
CA ALA A 368 -6.38 2.17 23.08
C ALA A 368 -5.26 2.97 22.38
N LYS A 369 -4.03 2.46 22.41
CA LYS A 369 -2.85 3.04 21.75
C LYS A 369 -3.02 3.08 20.24
N ILE A 370 -3.44 1.97 19.60
CA ILE A 370 -3.69 1.92 18.17
C ILE A 370 -4.81 2.89 17.77
N LYS A 371 -5.94 2.88 18.47
CA LYS A 371 -7.07 3.79 18.20
C LYS A 371 -6.67 5.26 18.32
N LYS A 372 -5.83 5.60 19.30
CA LYS A 372 -5.27 6.94 19.45
C LYS A 372 -4.40 7.33 18.25
N ALA A 373 -3.48 6.46 17.83
CA ALA A 373 -2.62 6.71 16.66
C ALA A 373 -3.44 6.91 15.38
N MET A 374 -4.49 6.11 15.19
CA MET A 374 -5.43 6.26 14.07
C MET A 374 -6.13 7.62 14.07
N ALA A 375 -6.64 8.05 15.23
CA ALA A 375 -7.34 9.32 15.38
C ALA A 375 -6.43 10.55 15.20
N GLU A 376 -5.16 10.45 15.66
CA GLU A 376 -4.18 11.53 15.55
C GLU A 376 -3.51 11.63 14.17
N GLY A 377 -3.79 10.69 13.27
CA GLY A 377 -3.19 10.65 11.92
C GLY A 377 -1.66 10.41 11.96
N LYS A 378 -1.14 9.81 13.03
CA LYS A 378 0.29 9.56 13.21
C LYS A 378 0.74 8.31 12.44
N GLY A 379 1.04 8.51 11.16
CA GLY A 379 1.74 7.53 10.32
C GLY A 379 3.24 7.80 10.15
N LYS A 380 3.85 8.63 11.01
CA LYS A 380 5.29 8.87 10.94
C LYS A 380 6.02 7.83 11.79
N SER A 381 6.73 6.91 11.14
CA SER A 381 7.63 5.96 11.78
C SER A 381 8.83 6.67 12.38
N LYS A 382 9.31 6.19 13.54
CA LYS A 382 10.61 6.62 14.08
C LYS A 382 11.76 6.26 13.13
N ALA A 383 11.65 5.15 12.38
CA ALA A 383 12.59 4.77 11.32
C ALA A 383 12.56 5.75 10.14
N GLY A 384 11.41 6.38 9.87
CA GLY A 384 11.28 7.45 8.86
C GLY A 384 11.91 8.76 9.29
N GLU A 385 12.20 8.96 10.58
CA GLU A 385 12.95 10.12 11.06
C GLU A 385 14.47 9.92 10.98
N GLU A 386 14.97 8.68 11.05
CA GLU A 386 16.40 8.38 10.88
C GLU A 386 16.81 8.10 9.42
N ALA A 387 15.88 7.65 8.57
CA ALA A 387 16.11 7.39 7.13
C ALA A 387 15.72 8.53 6.20
N LYS A 388 15.20 9.64 6.71
CA LYS A 388 15.19 10.89 5.98
C LYS A 388 16.62 11.43 6.06
N GLU A 389 17.51 11.01 5.14
CA GLU A 389 18.30 12.04 4.49
C GLU A 389 17.30 13.16 4.22
N LYS A 390 17.44 14.24 4.94
CA LYS A 390 16.67 15.44 4.71
C LYS A 390 16.88 15.80 3.24
N TRP A 391 15.93 15.42 2.37
CA TRP A 391 15.77 16.15 1.14
C TRP A 391 15.30 17.54 1.58
N GLU A 392 16.24 18.39 1.93
CA GLU A 392 16.01 19.81 1.95
C GLU A 392 16.02 20.21 0.47
N PRO A 393 14.88 20.67 -0.09
CA PRO A 393 14.93 21.31 -1.38
C PRO A 393 16.03 22.38 -1.25
N GLU A 394 16.95 22.42 -2.22
CA GLU A 394 17.86 23.55 -2.32
C GLU A 394 17.03 24.79 -2.03
N LYS A 395 17.32 25.46 -0.93
CA LYS A 395 16.60 26.69 -0.58
C LYS A 395 16.84 27.64 -1.72
N ILE A 396 15.82 27.78 -2.57
CA ILE A 396 15.81 28.87 -3.54
C ILE A 396 15.81 30.12 -2.68
N PRO A 397 16.89 30.93 -2.70
CA PRO A 397 16.94 32.10 -1.85
C PRO A 397 15.75 32.98 -2.19
N LEU A 398 14.79 33.08 -1.29
CA LEU A 398 13.69 34.03 -1.42
C LEU A 398 14.34 35.42 -1.47
N SER A 399 14.14 36.15 -2.56
CA SER A 399 14.70 37.49 -2.76
C SER A 399 14.01 38.55 -1.88
N LEU A 400 13.05 38.14 -1.07
CA LEU A 400 12.31 38.98 -0.14
C LEU A 400 12.56 38.44 1.29
N ASP A 401 12.87 39.36 2.20
CA ASP A 401 13.08 39.07 3.63
C ASP A 401 11.73 38.79 4.31
N ARG A 402 11.17 37.60 4.02
CA ARG A 402 9.90 37.12 4.56
C ARG A 402 10.09 35.71 5.10
N ASP A 403 9.41 35.41 6.20
CA ASP A 403 9.38 34.08 6.79
C ASP A 403 8.67 33.07 5.86
N GLU A 404 9.15 31.83 5.85
CA GLU A 404 8.47 30.74 5.19
C GLU A 404 7.14 30.47 5.89
N ILE A 405 6.09 30.24 5.13
CA ILE A 405 4.77 29.82 5.62
C ILE A 405 4.49 28.38 5.21
N ASP A 406 3.79 27.64 6.06
CA ASP A 406 3.29 26.31 5.70
C ASP A 406 2.03 26.39 4.84
N PHE A 407 1.69 25.25 4.21
CA PHE A 407 0.52 25.14 3.34
C PHE A 407 -0.78 25.52 4.07
N ASP A 408 -0.94 25.13 5.32
CA ASP A 408 -2.14 25.43 6.12
C ASP A 408 -2.26 26.93 6.45
N GLN A 409 -1.14 27.65 6.51
CA GLN A 409 -1.13 29.09 6.64
C GLN A 409 -1.54 29.77 5.34
N PHE A 410 -1.04 29.28 4.20
CA PHE A 410 -1.43 29.78 2.87
C PHE A 410 -2.90 29.55 2.59
N MET A 411 -3.44 28.38 2.91
CA MET A 411 -4.86 28.02 2.73
C MET A 411 -5.85 28.86 3.56
N LYS A 412 -5.36 29.69 4.50
CA LYS A 412 -6.18 30.68 5.21
C LYS A 412 -6.36 31.98 4.44
N VAL A 413 -5.62 32.17 3.36
CA VAL A 413 -5.72 33.35 2.51
C VAL A 413 -6.72 33.08 1.40
N GLU A 414 -7.78 33.88 1.35
CA GLU A 414 -8.81 33.80 0.32
C GLU A 414 -8.46 34.75 -0.81
N ILE A 415 -8.06 34.21 -1.97
CA ILE A 415 -7.74 35.00 -3.17
C ILE A 415 -8.90 34.84 -4.15
N ARG A 416 -9.47 35.96 -4.62
CA ARG A 416 -10.64 35.95 -5.53
C ARG A 416 -10.38 36.77 -6.79
N ALA A 417 -11.08 36.41 -7.86
CA ALA A 417 -11.23 37.24 -9.04
C ALA A 417 -12.25 38.37 -8.78
N ALA A 418 -11.89 39.60 -9.11
CA ALA A 418 -12.79 40.73 -8.97
C ALA A 418 -12.72 41.65 -10.20
N GLU A 419 -13.88 42.15 -10.68
CA GLU A 419 -13.96 43.13 -11.74
C GLU A 419 -13.89 44.56 -11.19
N VAL A 420 -13.10 45.40 -11.78
CA VAL A 420 -13.01 46.82 -11.41
C VAL A 420 -14.22 47.57 -12.00
N ILE A 421 -15.21 47.88 -11.17
CA ILE A 421 -16.43 48.59 -11.57
C ILE A 421 -16.17 50.11 -11.67
N ASP A 422 -15.38 50.63 -10.75
CA ASP A 422 -15.00 52.03 -10.76
C ASP A 422 -13.71 52.25 -9.97
N VAL A 423 -12.95 53.31 -10.31
CA VAL A 423 -11.74 53.71 -9.63
C VAL A 423 -11.65 55.24 -9.57
N GLU A 424 -11.34 55.78 -8.41
CA GLU A 424 -11.19 57.21 -8.19
C GLU A 424 -10.04 57.54 -7.22
N PRO A 425 -9.40 58.71 -7.33
CA PRO A 425 -8.33 59.09 -6.41
C PRO A 425 -8.89 59.44 -5.05
N VAL A 426 -8.15 59.06 -3.97
CA VAL A 426 -8.52 59.49 -2.62
C VAL A 426 -8.17 60.95 -2.40
N ALA A 427 -9.17 61.79 -2.04
CA ALA A 427 -9.08 63.26 -2.04
C ALA A 427 -7.95 63.85 -1.16
N LYS A 428 -7.41 63.11 -0.22
CA LYS A 428 -6.35 63.54 0.71
C LYS A 428 -5.03 62.77 0.54
N SER A 429 -4.81 62.14 -0.62
CA SER A 429 -3.62 61.35 -0.88
C SER A 429 -3.23 61.41 -2.35
N ASP A 430 -1.95 61.68 -2.59
CA ASP A 430 -1.39 61.64 -3.96
C ASP A 430 -0.97 60.25 -4.37
N LYS A 431 -1.04 59.26 -3.46
CA LYS A 431 -0.58 57.90 -3.69
C LYS A 431 -1.71 56.86 -3.79
N LEU A 432 -2.92 57.18 -3.29
CA LEU A 432 -3.98 56.21 -3.13
C LEU A 432 -5.08 56.36 -4.20
N LEU A 433 -5.49 55.21 -4.71
CA LEU A 433 -6.72 54.99 -5.50
C LEU A 433 -7.71 54.21 -4.69
N LYS A 434 -9.00 54.57 -4.80
CA LYS A 434 -10.14 53.87 -4.25
C LYS A 434 -10.84 53.11 -5.36
N PHE A 435 -10.89 51.80 -5.22
CA PHE A 435 -11.49 50.88 -6.17
C PHE A 435 -12.85 50.44 -5.62
N ARG A 436 -13.83 50.33 -6.51
CA ARG A 436 -15.07 49.65 -6.33
C ARG A 436 -15.06 48.39 -7.18
N LEU A 437 -15.12 47.23 -6.56
CA LEU A 437 -14.89 45.94 -7.19
C LEU A 437 -16.12 45.05 -7.03
N ASP A 438 -16.53 44.38 -8.11
CA ASP A 438 -17.44 43.24 -8.03
C ASP A 438 -16.59 41.96 -7.83
N ALA A 439 -16.62 41.44 -6.61
CA ALA A 439 -15.92 40.23 -6.18
C ALA A 439 -16.90 39.07 -5.90
N GLY A 440 -18.15 39.14 -6.41
CA GLY A 440 -19.16 38.10 -6.18
C GLY A 440 -19.73 38.11 -4.74
N ASP A 441 -19.54 39.17 -3.96
CA ASP A 441 -20.04 39.25 -2.60
C ASP A 441 -21.57 39.44 -2.56
N GLU A 442 -22.28 38.70 -1.71
CA GLU A 442 -23.76 38.83 -1.53
C GLU A 442 -24.20 40.23 -1.11
N GLY A 443 -23.32 41.00 -0.50
CA GLY A 443 -23.55 42.36 -0.02
C GLY A 443 -23.34 43.47 -1.07
N GLY A 444 -22.98 43.13 -2.32
CA GLY A 444 -22.67 44.08 -3.39
C GLY A 444 -21.19 44.39 -3.52
N ASN A 445 -20.85 45.50 -4.18
CA ASN A 445 -19.48 45.82 -4.57
C ASN A 445 -18.58 46.11 -3.36
N ARG A 446 -17.38 45.57 -3.38
CA ARG A 446 -16.35 45.74 -2.36
C ARG A 446 -15.53 47.00 -2.61
N GLN A 447 -15.17 47.70 -1.54
CA GLN A 447 -14.25 48.82 -1.65
C GLN A 447 -12.82 48.40 -1.21
N ILE A 448 -11.82 48.65 -2.07
CA ILE A 448 -10.41 48.46 -1.76
C ILE A 448 -9.65 49.75 -2.03
N VAL A 449 -8.76 50.12 -1.11
CA VAL A 449 -7.86 51.27 -1.25
C VAL A 449 -6.43 50.76 -1.44
N SER A 450 -5.76 51.20 -2.53
CA SER A 450 -4.44 50.72 -2.87
C SER A 450 -3.51 51.85 -3.30
N GLY A 451 -2.20 51.67 -3.07
CA GLY A 451 -1.14 52.64 -3.39
C GLY A 451 -0.72 52.68 -4.87
N LEU A 452 -1.66 52.59 -5.77
CA LEU A 452 -1.40 52.40 -7.22
C LEU A 452 -1.40 53.73 -8.02
N ARG A 453 -1.67 54.87 -7.41
CA ARG A 453 -1.88 56.14 -8.13
C ARG A 453 -0.64 56.61 -8.90
N GLU A 454 0.55 56.42 -8.38
CA GLU A 454 1.81 56.80 -9.03
C GLU A 454 2.11 55.92 -10.26
N PHE A 455 1.64 54.69 -10.27
CA PHE A 455 1.90 53.68 -11.30
C PHE A 455 0.84 53.69 -12.41
N TYR A 456 -0.33 54.22 -12.12
CA TYR A 456 -1.45 54.33 -13.05
C TYR A 456 -1.94 55.79 -13.13
N PRO A 457 -1.19 56.65 -13.91
CA PRO A 457 -1.62 58.05 -14.11
C PRO A 457 -3.00 58.15 -14.77
N ASP A 458 -3.29 57.24 -15.71
CA ASP A 458 -4.61 57.06 -16.30
C ASP A 458 -5.34 55.88 -15.64
N TYR A 459 -5.61 55.98 -14.33
CA TYR A 459 -6.26 54.94 -13.53
C TYR A 459 -7.61 54.45 -14.06
N LYS A 460 -8.26 55.21 -14.95
CA LYS A 460 -9.51 54.79 -15.59
C LYS A 460 -9.36 53.61 -16.54
N GLU A 461 -8.15 53.36 -17.04
CA GLU A 461 -7.83 52.18 -17.85
C GLU A 461 -8.02 50.86 -17.11
N LEU A 462 -8.07 50.91 -15.77
CA LEU A 462 -8.31 49.75 -14.93
C LEU A 462 -9.79 49.34 -14.83
N VAL A 463 -10.71 50.24 -15.21
CA VAL A 463 -12.16 49.94 -15.18
C VAL A 463 -12.51 48.91 -16.24
N GLY A 464 -13.25 47.87 -15.82
CA GLY A 464 -13.60 46.73 -16.66
C GLY A 464 -12.57 45.60 -16.67
N LYS A 465 -11.39 45.84 -16.10
CA LYS A 465 -10.38 44.76 -15.95
C LYS A 465 -10.71 43.85 -14.77
N LYS A 466 -10.34 42.58 -14.91
CA LYS A 466 -10.39 41.62 -13.81
C LYS A 466 -9.05 41.52 -13.13
N VAL A 467 -9.05 41.56 -11.79
CA VAL A 467 -7.86 41.59 -10.96
C VAL A 467 -7.97 40.55 -9.83
N ALA A 468 -6.83 40.02 -9.40
CA ALA A 468 -6.77 39.15 -8.23
C ALA A 468 -6.75 40.01 -6.96
N ILE A 469 -7.58 39.63 -5.97
CA ILE A 469 -7.65 40.30 -4.67
C ILE A 469 -7.51 39.30 -3.52
N VAL A 470 -6.92 39.74 -2.40
CA VAL A 470 -7.07 39.02 -1.12
C VAL A 470 -8.34 39.52 -0.44
N ALA A 471 -9.32 38.63 -0.33
CA ALA A 471 -10.69 38.96 0.04
C ALA A 471 -10.97 38.90 1.56
N ASN A 472 -10.27 38.05 2.30
CA ASN A 472 -10.52 37.82 3.72
C ASN A 472 -9.59 38.62 4.67
N LEU A 473 -8.97 39.70 4.18
CA LEU A 473 -8.22 40.60 5.04
C LEU A 473 -9.19 41.44 5.90
N LYS A 474 -8.79 41.63 7.16
CA LYS A 474 -9.51 42.49 8.08
C LYS A 474 -9.62 43.91 7.53
N ALA A 475 -10.84 44.46 7.47
CA ALA A 475 -11.06 45.80 6.97
C ALA A 475 -10.18 46.85 7.71
N ARG A 476 -9.56 47.74 6.92
CA ARG A 476 -8.61 48.76 7.42
C ARG A 476 -9.02 50.15 6.95
N LYS A 477 -8.90 51.12 7.83
CA LYS A 477 -9.12 52.55 7.48
C LYS A 477 -7.84 53.16 6.95
N MET A 478 -7.86 53.72 5.75
CA MET A 478 -6.75 54.37 5.06
C MET A 478 -7.13 55.79 4.59
N VAL A 479 -6.54 56.82 5.17
CA VAL A 479 -6.79 58.25 4.86
C VAL A 479 -8.30 58.61 4.81
N GLY A 480 -9.07 58.01 5.74
CA GLY A 480 -10.51 58.27 5.86
C GLY A 480 -11.42 57.29 5.15
N GLU A 481 -10.90 56.54 4.19
CA GLU A 481 -11.59 55.50 3.42
C GLU A 481 -11.38 54.11 4.04
N ILE A 482 -12.34 53.19 3.83
CA ILE A 482 -12.24 51.80 4.35
C ILE A 482 -11.79 50.89 3.22
N SER A 483 -10.70 50.14 3.42
CA SER A 483 -10.25 49.06 2.51
C SER A 483 -10.72 47.72 3.05
N GLN A 484 -11.45 46.93 2.25
CA GLN A 484 -12.02 45.63 2.58
C GLN A 484 -11.28 44.47 1.88
N GLY A 485 -9.97 44.61 1.71
CA GLY A 485 -9.13 43.64 1.05
C GLY A 485 -7.88 44.30 0.47
N MET A 486 -7.17 43.58 -0.38
CA MET A 486 -5.96 44.05 -1.04
C MET A 486 -5.95 43.58 -2.50
N ILE A 487 -5.67 44.48 -3.44
CA ILE A 487 -5.42 44.10 -4.85
C ILE A 487 -4.00 43.52 -4.91
N LEU A 488 -3.84 42.36 -5.50
CA LEU A 488 -2.53 41.76 -5.75
C LEU A 488 -1.83 42.51 -6.89
N SER A 489 -0.56 42.81 -6.70
CA SER A 489 0.28 43.47 -7.66
C SER A 489 1.70 42.92 -7.62
N ALA A 490 2.37 42.91 -8.77
CA ALA A 490 3.77 42.56 -8.91
C ALA A 490 4.62 43.82 -9.01
N GLU A 491 5.72 43.88 -8.25
CA GLU A 491 6.72 44.93 -8.32
C GLU A 491 7.99 44.36 -8.98
N ASP A 492 8.46 44.99 -10.04
CA ASP A 492 9.68 44.57 -10.70
C ASP A 492 10.94 45.13 -9.98
N ARG A 493 12.13 44.72 -10.43
CA ARG A 493 13.41 45.15 -9.85
C ARG A 493 13.72 46.64 -10.05
N GLN A 494 12.95 47.32 -10.90
CA GLN A 494 13.09 48.75 -11.20
C GLN A 494 12.09 49.58 -10.38
N GLY A 495 11.26 48.92 -9.54
CA GLY A 495 10.23 49.54 -8.71
C GLY A 495 8.95 49.87 -9.46
N SER A 496 8.76 49.33 -10.66
CA SER A 496 7.50 49.44 -11.42
C SER A 496 6.48 48.43 -10.89
N LEU A 497 5.25 48.89 -10.66
CA LEU A 497 4.22 48.07 -10.03
C LEU A 497 3.05 47.86 -10.98
N THR A 498 2.69 46.59 -11.21
CA THR A 498 1.58 46.20 -12.10
C THR A 498 0.57 45.33 -11.34
N VAL A 499 -0.73 45.59 -11.52
CA VAL A 499 -1.80 44.76 -10.93
C VAL A 499 -1.79 43.36 -11.55
N ALA A 500 -2.11 42.34 -10.75
CA ALA A 500 -2.27 40.98 -11.24
C ALA A 500 -3.61 40.87 -12.00
N GLU A 501 -3.57 41.08 -13.31
CA GLU A 501 -4.73 40.97 -14.19
C GLU A 501 -5.09 39.52 -14.47
N LEU A 502 -6.39 39.22 -14.52
CA LEU A 502 -6.95 37.90 -14.82
C LEU A 502 -7.70 37.94 -16.15
N PRO A 503 -7.82 36.80 -16.85
CA PRO A 503 -8.64 36.68 -18.05
C PRO A 503 -10.09 37.15 -17.82
N SER A 504 -10.66 37.85 -18.82
CA SER A 504 -12.01 38.42 -18.73
C SER A 504 -13.13 37.40 -18.58
N GLU A 505 -12.88 36.13 -18.95
CA GLU A 505 -13.82 35.03 -18.93
C GLU A 505 -14.02 34.45 -17.51
N ILE A 506 -13.14 34.76 -16.57
CA ILE A 506 -13.25 34.24 -15.19
C ILE A 506 -14.45 34.92 -14.51
N GLU A 507 -15.29 34.16 -13.83
CA GLU A 507 -16.43 34.70 -13.07
C GLU A 507 -15.97 35.58 -11.90
N ASN A 508 -16.73 36.66 -11.62
CA ASN A 508 -16.49 37.50 -10.45
C ASN A 508 -16.74 36.69 -9.18
N GLY A 509 -15.79 36.69 -8.23
CA GLY A 509 -15.82 35.89 -7.03
C GLY A 509 -15.22 34.48 -7.16
N ALA A 510 -14.73 34.09 -8.34
CA ALA A 510 -14.03 32.81 -8.50
C ALA A 510 -12.81 32.75 -7.56
N ASP A 511 -12.65 31.63 -6.85
CA ASP A 511 -11.52 31.36 -5.95
C ASP A 511 -10.26 31.01 -6.75
N LEU A 512 -9.15 31.61 -6.36
CA LEU A 512 -7.83 31.38 -6.95
C LEU A 512 -7.01 30.55 -5.94
N SER A 513 -6.82 29.27 -6.25
CA SER A 513 -6.13 28.29 -5.41
C SER A 513 -4.83 27.79 -6.03
#